data_04158387e2a9c986a1f41666a6532874
#
_entry.id   04158387e2a9c986a1f41666a6532874
#
_cell.length_a   1.000
_cell.length_b   1.000
_cell.length_c   1.000
_cell.angle_alpha   90.00
_cell.angle_beta   90.00
_cell.angle_gamma   90.00
#
_symmetry.space_group_name_H-M   'P 1'
#
loop_
_entity.id
_entity.type
_entity.pdbx_description
1 polymer ?
#
loop_
_entity_poly.entity_id
_entity_poly.type
_entity_poly.pdbx_seq_one_letter_code
_entity_poly.pdbx_strand_id
1 'polypeptide(L)'
;XFCFXDLEVLCRIFFCIHILKGHTWDSSYNKVSRRLQRLERHGRMNCFSFLSLGYALHYIEDYFTFPHNSWYPEPMSEHVLYEIKFMNYIRENKNDINKPLISNNGRGVSADRMLDYLITNHKQYAANEQGFDNDYSFITSVGYAFVTNYVKLFMINSGKDIVIDMNEDYVALNSNI
;
A
#
# COMPACT_ATOMS: atom_id res chain seq x y z
N UNK A 1 -14.54 -2.26 12.55
CA UNK A 1 -13.93 -2.22 12.54
C UNK A 1 -13.25 -2.87 11.75
N PHE A 2 -13.22 -2.41 10.90
CA PHE A 2 -12.19 -3.00 10.06
C PHE A 2 -10.84 -2.74 10.74
N CYS A 3 -10.30 -3.76 11.30
CA CYS A 3 -9.01 -3.69 11.98
C CYS A 3 -7.87 -3.78 10.95
N PHE A 4 -6.77 -3.11 11.20
CA PHE A 4 -5.54 -3.28 10.41
C PHE A 4 -5.10 -4.76 10.25
N UNK A 5 -5.46 -5.40 11.01
CA UNK A 5 -5.27 -6.76 10.98
C UNK A 5 -5.93 -7.51 9.91
N ASP A 6 -6.92 -6.97 9.69
CA ASP A 6 -7.60 -7.57 8.53
C ASP A 6 -6.82 -7.29 7.23
N LEU A 7 -6.11 -6.19 7.16
CA LEU A 7 -5.24 -5.87 6.03
C LEU A 7 -4.04 -6.84 5.96
N GLU A 8 -3.50 -7.19 7.12
CA GLU A 8 -2.42 -8.20 7.23
C GLU A 8 -2.89 -9.57 6.74
N VAL A 9 -4.14 -9.94 7.06
CA VAL A 9 -4.75 -11.20 6.59
C VAL A 9 -4.97 -11.17 5.08
N LEU A 10 -5.41 -10.03 4.53
CA LEU A 10 -5.59 -9.87 3.08
C LEU A 10 -4.24 -9.94 2.35
N CYS A 11 -3.20 -9.31 2.87
CA CYS A 11 -1.83 -9.42 2.34
C CYS A 11 -1.35 -10.88 2.34
N ARG A 12 -1.59 -11.63 3.43
CA ARG A 12 -1.17 -13.04 3.53
C ARG A 12 -1.89 -13.96 2.54
N ILE A 13 -3.17 -13.70 2.26
CA ILE A 13 -3.94 -14.50 1.29
C ILE A 13 -3.39 -14.28 -0.12
N PHE A 14 -2.98 -13.06 -0.45
CA PHE A 14 -2.40 -12.73 -1.76
C PHE A 14 -0.93 -13.17 -1.88
N PHE A 15 -0.18 -13.18 -0.78
CA PHE A 15 1.24 -13.57 -0.75
C PHE A 15 1.48 -15.02 -1.22
N CYS A 16 0.56 -15.94 -0.92
CA CYS A 16 0.71 -17.36 -1.30
C CYS A 16 0.46 -17.69 -2.78
N ILE A 17 -0.08 -16.78 -3.56
CA ILE A 17 -0.62 -17.13 -4.88
C ILE A 17 0.32 -16.77 -6.05
N HIS A 18 1.32 -15.90 -5.85
CA HIS A 18 2.06 -15.31 -6.99
C HIS A 18 3.59 -15.34 -6.84
N ILE A 19 4.17 -16.54 -6.72
CA ILE A 19 5.65 -16.69 -6.68
C ILE A 19 6.31 -16.50 -8.07
N LEU A 20 5.56 -16.32 -9.15
CA LEU A 20 6.12 -16.44 -10.50
C LEU A 20 5.77 -15.26 -11.42
N LYS A 21 6.74 -14.41 -11.68
CA LYS A 21 6.85 -13.40 -12.77
C LYS A 21 5.97 -12.13 -12.70
N GLY A 22 6.62 -10.99 -12.78
CA GLY A 22 6.00 -9.71 -13.08
C GLY A 22 5.70 -8.82 -11.87
N HIS A 23 6.48 -8.93 -10.80
CA HIS A 23 6.31 -8.15 -9.56
C HIS A 23 7.23 -6.91 -9.50
N THR A 24 8.09 -6.72 -10.49
CA THR A 24 8.98 -5.57 -10.53
C THR A 24 8.25 -4.32 -11.00
N TRP A 25 8.80 -3.16 -10.66
CA TRP A 25 8.32 -1.85 -11.13
C TRP A 25 8.04 -1.85 -12.63
N ASP A 26 9.05 -2.20 -13.45
CA ASP A 26 8.98 -2.12 -14.91
C ASP A 26 7.88 -3.03 -15.50
N SER A 27 7.64 -4.17 -14.88
CA SER A 27 6.70 -5.17 -15.40
C SER A 27 5.25 -4.89 -15.04
N SER A 28 5.01 -4.19 -13.92
CA SER A 28 3.66 -4.10 -13.34
C SER A 28 3.11 -2.68 -13.19
N TYR A 29 3.94 -1.63 -13.26
CA TYR A 29 3.55 -0.24 -13.01
C TYR A 29 2.31 0.17 -13.83
N ASN A 30 2.30 -0.10 -15.13
CA ASN A 30 1.19 0.26 -16.02
C ASN A 30 -0.13 -0.46 -15.62
N LYS A 31 -0.03 -1.69 -15.14
CA LYS A 31 -1.17 -2.49 -14.67
C LYS A 31 -1.74 -1.91 -13.37
N VAL A 32 -0.86 -1.57 -12.44
CA VAL A 32 -1.23 -0.93 -11.17
C VAL A 32 -1.86 0.43 -11.43
N SER A 33 -1.23 1.27 -12.25
CA SER A 33 -1.74 2.62 -12.60
C SER A 33 -3.18 2.56 -13.14
N ARG A 34 -3.43 1.71 -14.12
CA ARG A 34 -4.78 1.54 -14.70
C ARG A 34 -5.79 1.05 -13.66
N ARG A 35 -5.37 0.19 -12.73
CA ARG A 35 -6.23 -0.31 -11.63
C ARG A 35 -6.57 0.82 -10.66
N LEU A 36 -5.59 1.62 -10.26
CA LEU A 36 -5.79 2.76 -9.35
C LEU A 36 -6.71 3.82 -9.96
N GLN A 37 -6.52 4.15 -11.25
CA GLN A 37 -7.40 5.07 -11.96
C GLN A 37 -8.84 4.54 -12.07
N ARG A 38 -9.01 3.22 -12.27
CA ARG A 38 -10.34 2.59 -12.28
C ARG A 38 -10.98 2.65 -10.89
N LEU A 39 -10.22 2.42 -9.83
CA LEU A 39 -10.70 2.49 -8.44
C LEU A 39 -11.11 3.92 -8.07
N GLU A 40 -10.37 4.93 -8.52
CA GLU A 40 -10.75 6.33 -8.31
C GLU A 40 -12.14 6.62 -8.89
N ARG A 41 -12.38 6.20 -10.13
CA ARG A 41 -13.63 6.50 -10.85
C ARG A 41 -14.82 5.65 -10.39
N HIS A 42 -14.60 4.40 -10.06
CA HIS A 42 -15.67 3.40 -9.88
C HIS A 42 -15.63 2.68 -8.54
N GLY A 43 -14.57 2.85 -7.75
CA GLY A 43 -14.44 2.19 -6.45
C GLY A 43 -15.49 2.68 -5.46
N ARG A 44 -16.09 1.75 -4.72
CA ARG A 44 -17.11 2.02 -3.71
C ARG A 44 -16.80 1.25 -2.43
N MET A 45 -17.52 1.55 -1.35
CA MET A 45 -17.38 0.84 -0.07
C MET A 45 -17.97 -0.58 -0.18
N ASN A 46 -17.27 -1.47 -0.88
CA ASN A 46 -17.66 -2.87 -1.08
C ASN A 46 -16.42 -3.77 -1.19
N CYS A 47 -16.61 -5.08 -1.00
CA CYS A 47 -15.52 -6.06 -0.98
C CYS A 47 -14.71 -6.08 -2.29
N PHE A 48 -15.34 -5.87 -3.44
CA PHE A 48 -14.64 -5.91 -4.74
C PHE A 48 -13.64 -4.76 -4.87
N SER A 49 -14.01 -3.56 -4.40
CA SER A 49 -13.11 -2.41 -4.38
C SER A 49 -11.92 -2.64 -3.44
N PHE A 50 -12.19 -3.20 -2.26
CA PHE A 50 -11.12 -3.51 -1.29
C PHE A 50 -10.19 -4.61 -1.79
N LEU A 51 -10.73 -5.67 -2.41
CA LEU A 51 -9.90 -6.72 -3.02
C LEU A 51 -9.04 -6.16 -4.15
N SER A 52 -9.62 -5.28 -4.99
CA SER A 52 -8.91 -4.63 -6.08
C SER A 52 -7.81 -3.68 -5.57
N LEU A 53 -8.08 -2.98 -4.47
CA LEU A 53 -7.09 -2.13 -3.80
C LEU A 53 -5.97 -3.00 -3.20
N GLY A 54 -6.30 -4.06 -2.48
CA GLY A 54 -5.32 -5.00 -1.92
C GLY A 54 -4.39 -5.57 -2.98
N TYR A 55 -4.95 -5.90 -4.15
CA TYR A 55 -4.15 -6.35 -5.29
C TYR A 55 -3.15 -5.27 -5.77
N ALA A 56 -3.57 -4.00 -5.81
CA ALA A 56 -2.67 -2.91 -6.19
C ALA A 56 -1.59 -2.68 -5.12
N LEU A 57 -2.00 -2.73 -3.84
CA LEU A 57 -1.10 -2.55 -2.70
C LEU A 57 0.02 -3.60 -2.68
N HIS A 58 -0.31 -4.86 -2.96
CA HIS A 58 0.70 -5.91 -3.04
C HIS A 58 1.86 -5.53 -3.98
N TYR A 59 1.54 -5.07 -5.20
CA TYR A 59 2.59 -4.62 -6.14
C TYR A 59 3.30 -3.36 -5.64
N ILE A 60 2.57 -2.44 -5.01
CA ILE A 60 3.16 -1.21 -4.44
C ILE A 60 4.15 -1.59 -3.33
N GLU A 61 3.82 -2.55 -2.47
CA GLU A 61 4.71 -3.07 -1.43
C GLU A 61 5.96 -3.71 -2.05
N ASP A 62 5.80 -4.50 -3.11
CA ASP A 62 6.91 -5.12 -3.85
C ASP A 62 7.90 -4.05 -4.37
N TYR A 63 7.40 -2.90 -4.85
CA TYR A 63 8.28 -1.82 -5.34
C TYR A 63 9.22 -1.27 -4.25
N PHE A 64 8.86 -1.44 -3.00
CA PHE A 64 9.64 -1.01 -1.83
C PHE A 64 10.23 -2.20 -1.06
N THR A 65 10.35 -3.35 -1.72
CA THR A 65 11.01 -4.54 -1.17
C THR A 65 12.26 -4.82 -2.01
N PHE A 66 13.43 -4.79 -1.41
CA PHE A 66 14.72 -4.79 -2.11
C PHE A 66 14.83 -5.88 -3.18
N PRO A 67 14.49 -7.16 -2.91
CA PRO A 67 14.59 -8.21 -3.94
C PRO A 67 13.72 -8.03 -5.20
N HIS A 68 12.69 -7.19 -5.14
CA HIS A 68 11.81 -6.95 -6.30
C HIS A 68 12.32 -5.85 -7.24
N ASN A 69 13.51 -5.30 -6.97
CA ASN A 69 14.07 -4.19 -7.73
C ASN A 69 15.22 -4.67 -8.63
N SER A 70 15.37 -4.03 -9.79
CA SER A 70 16.34 -4.43 -10.84
C SER A 70 17.80 -4.30 -10.38
N TRP A 71 18.05 -3.57 -9.31
CA TRP A 71 19.39 -3.41 -8.73
C TRP A 71 19.70 -4.43 -7.63
N TYR A 72 18.81 -5.37 -7.33
CA TYR A 72 19.08 -6.46 -6.39
C TYR A 72 20.09 -7.43 -7.01
N PRO A 73 21.25 -7.66 -6.37
CA PRO A 73 22.34 -8.38 -7.03
C PRO A 73 22.30 -9.91 -6.85
N GLU A 74 21.41 -10.42 -5.98
CA GLU A 74 21.48 -11.81 -5.52
C GLU A 74 20.54 -12.75 -6.30
N PRO A 75 20.83 -14.06 -6.28
CA PRO A 75 19.97 -15.03 -6.96
C PRO A 75 18.62 -15.23 -6.26
N MET A 76 17.71 -15.92 -6.93
CA MET A 76 16.32 -16.17 -6.46
C MET A 76 16.28 -16.88 -5.08
N SER A 77 17.24 -17.72 -4.73
CA SER A 77 17.32 -18.36 -3.41
C SER A 77 17.48 -17.33 -2.28
N GLU A 78 18.29 -16.29 -2.52
CA GLU A 78 18.53 -15.22 -1.56
C GLU A 78 17.33 -14.26 -1.50
N HIS A 79 16.62 -14.07 -2.61
CA HIS A 79 15.36 -13.35 -2.66
C HIS A 79 14.33 -13.95 -1.66
N VAL A 80 14.09 -15.26 -1.75
CA VAL A 80 13.17 -15.97 -0.86
C VAL A 80 13.63 -15.87 0.61
N LEU A 81 14.93 -16.04 0.84
CA LEU A 81 15.49 -15.93 2.19
C LEU A 81 15.34 -14.51 2.76
N TYR A 82 15.53 -13.49 1.92
CA TYR A 82 15.31 -12.08 2.29
C TYR A 82 13.86 -11.87 2.76
N GLU A 83 12.89 -12.33 1.97
CA GLU A 83 11.47 -12.19 2.30
C GLU A 83 11.11 -12.85 3.64
N ILE A 84 11.64 -14.07 3.88
CA ILE A 84 11.41 -14.78 5.15
C ILE A 84 11.96 -13.96 6.33
N LYS A 85 13.17 -13.45 6.21
CA LYS A 85 13.81 -12.62 7.25
C LYS A 85 13.05 -11.30 7.45
N PHE A 86 12.63 -10.68 6.35
CA PHE A 86 11.87 -9.43 6.37
C PHE A 86 10.51 -9.62 7.06
N MET A 87 9.82 -10.74 6.83
CA MET A 87 8.57 -11.05 7.54
C MET A 87 8.77 -11.12 9.06
N ASN A 88 9.89 -11.67 9.52
CA ASN A 88 10.22 -11.69 10.95
C ASN A 88 10.51 -10.28 11.46
N TYR A 89 11.29 -9.51 10.71
CA TYR A 89 11.56 -8.10 11.02
C TYR A 89 10.26 -7.30 11.20
N ILE A 90 9.29 -7.46 10.28
CA ILE A 90 7.97 -6.78 10.35
C ILE A 90 7.24 -7.16 11.64
N ARG A 91 7.23 -8.45 12.01
CA ARG A 91 6.56 -8.92 13.25
C ARG A 91 7.14 -8.28 14.51
N GLU A 92 8.45 -8.06 14.53
CA GLU A 92 9.16 -7.46 15.66
C GLU A 92 8.94 -5.95 15.73
N ASN A 93 8.76 -5.28 14.61
CA ASN A 93 8.71 -3.82 14.51
C ASN A 93 7.31 -3.26 14.17
N LYS A 94 6.26 -4.06 14.26
CA LYS A 94 4.89 -3.71 13.84
C LYS A 94 4.27 -2.49 14.54
N ASN A 95 4.83 -2.07 15.67
CA ASN A 95 4.32 -0.92 16.44
C ASN A 95 4.94 0.42 15.98
N ASP A 96 5.98 0.38 15.17
CA ASP A 96 6.73 1.56 14.74
C ASP A 96 6.28 2.03 13.34
N ILE A 97 4.97 2.15 13.14
CA ILE A 97 4.42 2.60 11.86
C ILE A 97 4.61 4.12 11.74
N ASN A 98 5.45 4.54 10.81
CA ASN A 98 5.58 5.93 10.41
C ASN A 98 4.35 6.36 9.60
N LYS A 99 3.43 7.04 10.25
CA LYS A 99 2.24 7.58 9.58
C LYS A 99 2.64 8.82 8.80
N PRO A 100 2.53 8.83 7.47
CA PRO A 100 2.84 10.04 6.72
C PRO A 100 1.79 11.13 7.01
N LEU A 101 2.27 12.35 7.20
CA LEU A 101 1.41 13.52 7.33
C LEU A 101 0.80 13.85 5.95
N ILE A 102 -0.25 13.13 5.57
CA ILE A 102 -1.01 13.52 4.39
C ILE A 102 -2.06 14.53 4.84
N SER A 103 -1.67 15.79 4.84
CA SER A 103 -2.60 16.89 5.03
C SER A 103 -3.48 17.02 3.79
N ASN A 104 -4.62 16.39 3.81
CA ASN A 104 -5.66 16.60 2.80
C ASN A 104 -6.92 17.07 3.50
N ASN A 105 -7.50 18.14 2.97
CA ASN A 105 -8.72 18.81 3.45
C ASN A 105 -9.98 17.91 3.33
N GLY A 106 -9.93 16.71 3.85
CA GLY A 106 -11.04 15.76 3.91
C GLY A 106 -11.37 15.01 2.62
N ARG A 107 -10.91 15.48 1.45
CA ARG A 107 -11.17 14.82 0.16
C ARG A 107 -9.97 13.99 -0.27
N GLY A 108 -10.22 12.83 -0.85
CA GLY A 108 -9.17 12.02 -1.47
C GLY A 108 -8.52 12.78 -2.66
N VAL A 109 -7.25 12.50 -2.93
CA VAL A 109 -6.56 13.04 -4.11
C VAL A 109 -6.70 12.08 -5.29
N SER A 110 -6.56 12.61 -6.51
CA SER A 110 -6.69 11.81 -7.74
C SER A 110 -5.63 10.70 -7.83
N ALA A 111 -5.94 9.68 -8.62
CA ALA A 111 -5.01 8.58 -8.91
C ALA A 111 -3.70 9.11 -9.50
N ASP A 112 -3.76 10.10 -10.36
CA ASP A 112 -2.55 10.65 -11.00
C ASP A 112 -1.62 11.28 -9.95
N ARG A 113 -2.16 12.03 -8.98
CA ARG A 113 -1.36 12.57 -7.86
C ARG A 113 -0.78 11.46 -6.98
N MET A 114 -1.54 10.38 -6.75
CA MET A 114 -1.03 9.23 -5.99
C MET A 114 0.08 8.50 -6.77
N LEU A 115 -0.01 8.47 -8.10
CA LEU A 115 1.03 7.90 -8.96
C LEU A 115 2.30 8.77 -8.95
N ASP A 116 2.18 10.10 -8.99
CA ASP A 116 3.31 11.01 -8.83
C ASP A 116 3.99 10.83 -7.47
N TYR A 117 3.19 10.68 -6.41
CA TYR A 117 3.67 10.38 -5.06
C TYR A 117 4.44 9.05 -5.04
N LEU A 118 3.89 8.01 -5.68
CA LEU A 118 4.53 6.69 -5.79
C LEU A 118 5.88 6.78 -6.50
N ILE A 119 5.94 7.47 -7.64
CA ILE A 119 7.18 7.67 -8.43
C ILE A 119 8.24 8.39 -7.58
N THR A 120 7.84 9.45 -6.89
CA THR A 120 8.74 10.26 -6.05
C THR A 120 9.33 9.42 -4.92
N ASN A 121 8.47 8.67 -4.22
CA ASN A 121 8.92 7.82 -3.11
C ASN A 121 9.81 6.67 -3.62
N HIS A 122 9.51 6.07 -4.77
CA HIS A 122 10.33 4.99 -5.35
C HIS A 122 11.75 5.50 -5.70
N LYS A 123 11.85 6.72 -6.21
CA LYS A 123 13.17 7.36 -6.46
C LYS A 123 13.95 7.58 -5.16
N GLN A 124 13.28 8.06 -4.11
CA GLN A 124 13.89 8.25 -2.79
C GLN A 124 14.35 6.91 -2.19
N TYR A 125 13.48 5.90 -2.27
CA TYR A 125 13.77 4.53 -1.83
C TYR A 125 15.05 3.99 -2.50
N ALA A 126 15.13 4.14 -3.82
CA ALA A 126 16.28 3.66 -4.60
C ALA A 126 17.59 4.41 -4.24
N ALA A 127 17.49 5.65 -3.77
CA ALA A 127 18.64 6.47 -3.39
C ALA A 127 19.16 6.18 -1.97
N ASN A 128 18.35 5.52 -1.14
CA ASN A 128 18.72 5.20 0.24
C ASN A 128 19.56 3.93 0.33
N GLU A 129 20.20 3.72 1.47
CA GLU A 129 20.85 2.44 1.81
C GLU A 129 19.77 1.35 1.88
N GLN A 130 19.99 0.24 1.15
CA GLN A 130 19.00 -0.83 1.04
C GLN A 130 19.03 -1.75 2.27
N GLY A 131 17.88 -2.24 2.66
CA GLY A 131 17.72 -3.15 3.80
C GLY A 131 16.36 -3.05 4.45
N PHE A 132 16.15 -3.82 5.50
CA PHE A 132 14.84 -3.99 6.15
C PHE A 132 14.25 -2.67 6.68
N ASP A 133 15.08 -1.78 7.25
CA ASP A 133 14.61 -0.49 7.77
C ASP A 133 14.06 0.39 6.65
N ASN A 134 14.77 0.45 5.52
CA ASN A 134 14.35 1.20 4.34
C ASN A 134 13.05 0.61 3.77
N ASP A 135 13.04 -0.71 3.53
CA ASP A 135 11.85 -1.42 3.02
C ASP A 135 10.64 -1.14 3.92
N TYR A 136 10.76 -1.39 5.22
CA TYR A 136 9.68 -1.24 6.19
C TYR A 136 9.15 0.19 6.24
N SER A 137 10.03 1.16 6.28
CA SER A 137 9.67 2.59 6.33
C SER A 137 8.83 3.00 5.12
N PHE A 138 9.27 2.62 3.92
CA PHE A 138 8.55 2.98 2.68
C PHE A 138 7.26 2.18 2.52
N ILE A 139 7.26 0.87 2.77
CA ILE A 139 6.05 0.02 2.69
C ILE A 139 4.97 0.58 3.62
N THR A 140 5.31 0.87 4.87
CA THR A 140 4.32 1.35 5.84
C THR A 140 3.84 2.75 5.50
N SER A 141 4.72 3.68 5.17
CA SER A 141 4.33 5.07 4.88
C SER A 141 3.54 5.19 3.57
N VAL A 142 4.01 4.55 2.50
CA VAL A 142 3.35 4.60 1.18
C VAL A 142 2.05 3.78 1.22
N GLY A 143 2.08 2.58 1.80
CA GLY A 143 0.89 1.74 1.96
C GLY A 143 -0.22 2.47 2.72
N TYR A 144 0.12 3.08 3.86
CA TYR A 144 -0.83 3.89 4.66
C TYR A 144 -1.44 5.01 3.81
N ALA A 145 -0.62 5.73 3.05
CA ALA A 145 -1.06 6.82 2.17
C ALA A 145 -2.09 6.33 1.15
N PHE A 146 -1.81 5.22 0.49
CA PHE A 146 -2.70 4.64 -0.53
C PHE A 146 -4.01 4.15 0.08
N VAL A 147 -3.95 3.40 1.19
CA VAL A 147 -5.15 2.89 1.88
C VAL A 147 -6.05 4.06 2.29
N THR A 148 -5.48 5.03 2.99
CA THR A 148 -6.23 6.20 3.48
C THR A 148 -6.90 6.97 2.33
N ASN A 149 -6.15 7.21 1.24
CA ASN A 149 -6.68 7.93 0.08
C ASN A 149 -7.84 7.17 -0.58
N TYR A 150 -7.67 5.88 -0.82
CA TYR A 150 -8.68 5.10 -1.55
C TYR A 150 -9.92 4.81 -0.69
N VAL A 151 -9.78 4.65 0.61
CA VAL A 151 -10.93 4.55 1.53
C VAL A 151 -11.76 5.84 1.45
N LYS A 152 -11.13 7.01 1.49
CA LYS A 152 -11.82 8.32 1.32
C LYS A 152 -12.57 8.37 -0.02
N LEU A 153 -11.92 7.99 -1.12
CA LEU A 153 -12.54 7.97 -2.45
C LEU A 153 -13.74 7.01 -2.50
N PHE A 154 -13.62 5.83 -1.89
CA PHE A 154 -14.72 4.86 -1.84
C PHE A 154 -15.91 5.37 -1.02
N MET A 155 -15.65 6.11 0.06
CA MET A 155 -16.70 6.74 0.87
C MET A 155 -17.43 7.80 0.03
N ILE A 156 -16.69 8.71 -0.61
CA ILE A 156 -17.24 9.76 -1.50
C ILE A 156 -18.09 9.12 -2.61
N ASN A 157 -17.54 8.13 -3.32
CA ASN A 157 -18.21 7.47 -4.44
C ASN A 157 -19.46 6.66 -3.99
N SER A 158 -19.54 6.35 -2.69
CA SER A 158 -20.70 5.66 -2.09
C SER A 158 -21.73 6.61 -1.49
N GLY A 159 -21.50 7.93 -1.60
CA GLY A 159 -22.37 8.95 -1.01
C GLY A 159 -22.36 8.96 0.51
N LYS A 160 -21.24 8.57 1.12
CA LYS A 160 -21.06 8.55 2.58
C LYS A 160 -20.31 9.81 3.01
N ASP A 161 -20.80 10.46 4.06
CA ASP A 161 -20.11 11.61 4.65
C ASP A 161 -18.80 11.16 5.29
N ILE A 162 -17.75 11.93 5.05
CA ILE A 162 -16.45 11.70 5.67
C ILE A 162 -16.38 12.58 6.91
N VAL A 163 -16.53 11.96 8.08
CA VAL A 163 -16.18 12.62 9.34
C VAL A 163 -14.77 12.15 9.68
N ILE A 164 -13.80 13.01 9.49
CA ILE A 164 -12.41 12.74 9.89
C ILE A 164 -12.21 13.47 11.23
N ASP A 165 -12.12 12.72 12.30
CA ASP A 165 -11.66 13.27 13.57
C ASP A 165 -10.13 13.30 13.52
N MET A 166 -9.60 14.50 13.37
CA MET A 166 -8.16 14.74 13.27
C MET A 166 -7.42 14.54 14.62
N ASN A 167 -8.18 14.35 15.70
CA ASN A 167 -7.60 14.19 17.04
C ASN A 167 -7.43 12.74 17.47
N GLU A 168 -8.02 11.80 16.71
CA GLU A 168 -7.83 10.37 16.97
C GLU A 168 -7.14 9.70 15.79
N ASP A 169 -6.20 8.83 16.08
CA ASP A 169 -5.42 8.05 15.12
C ASP A 169 -6.26 7.02 14.35
N TYR A 170 -7.59 7.13 14.41
CA TYR A 170 -8.50 6.16 13.79
C TYR A 170 -9.58 6.87 12.96
N VAL A 171 -9.84 6.34 11.79
CA VAL A 171 -11.04 6.70 11.02
C VAL A 171 -12.23 6.02 11.70
N ALA A 172 -12.97 6.77 12.50
CA ALA A 172 -14.24 6.28 13.04
C ALA A 172 -15.29 6.31 11.93
N LEU A 173 -15.71 5.15 11.49
CA LEU A 173 -16.85 5.01 10.59
C LEU A 173 -18.12 5.17 11.44
N ASN A 174 -18.62 6.39 11.55
CA ASN A 174 -19.95 6.61 12.12
C ASN A 174 -21.00 6.18 11.08
N SER A 175 -21.50 4.96 11.26
CA SER A 175 -22.69 4.49 10.57
C SER A 175 -23.90 5.01 11.35
N ASN A 176 -24.43 6.15 10.96
CA ASN A 176 -25.78 6.48 11.35
C ASN A 176 -26.72 5.67 10.46
N ILE A 177 -27.31 4.63 11.01
CA ILE A 177 -28.46 3.92 10.46
C ILE A 177 -29.72 4.76 10.75
#